data_771a1b01af4edf0585e9a5a3f643a524
#
_entry.id   771a1b01af4edf0585e9a5a3f643a524
#
_cell.length_a   1.000
_cell.length_b   1.000
_cell.length_c   1.000
_cell.angle_alpha   90.00
_cell.angle_beta   90.00
_cell.angle_gamma   90.00
#
_symmetry.space_group_name_H-M   'P 1'
#
loop_
_entity.id
_entity.type
_entity.pdbx_description
1 polymer ?
#
loop_
_entity_poly.entity_id
_entity_poly.type
_entity_poly.pdbx_seq_one_letter_code
_entity_poly.pdbx_strand_id
1 'polypeptide(L)'
;MLVEGETIFKTFLTEHDTYQGQSTGKYSLQIKLDGATASRLTKEGVVIKEYEGEPIRKFTSRYDVPVYISKTEKWEEELPSGTKVKLNYITKKHPTAGEVPYVQSILVLEMGEGMANDPKAALFADEAP
;
A
#
# COMPACT_ATOMS: atom_id res chain seq x y z
N MET A 1 10.62 4.70 10.52
CA MET A 1 9.41 4.35 11.31
C MET A 1 8.73 3.16 10.69
N LEU A 2 8.02 2.38 11.47
CA LEU A 2 7.37 1.15 11.01
C LEU A 2 5.86 1.24 11.16
N VAL A 3 5.15 0.68 10.18
CA VAL A 3 3.70 0.59 10.21
C VAL A 3 3.28 -0.75 9.61
N GLU A 4 2.27 -1.37 10.20
CA GLU A 4 1.67 -2.60 9.68
C GLU A 4 0.28 -2.32 9.15
N GLY A 5 -0.08 -3.01 8.08
CA GLY A 5 -1.39 -2.90 7.49
C GLY A 5 -1.62 -3.97 6.43
N GLU A 6 -2.75 -3.88 5.78
CA GLU A 6 -3.15 -4.82 4.75
C GLU A 6 -3.39 -4.06 3.45
N THR A 7 -2.78 -4.50 2.36
CA THR A 7 -2.93 -3.81 1.07
C THR A 7 -4.39 -3.82 0.63
N ILE A 8 -4.80 -2.71 0.04
CA ILE A 8 -6.11 -2.54 -0.56
C ILE A 8 -5.91 -1.84 -1.91
N PHE A 9 -6.72 -2.18 -2.88
CA PHE A 9 -6.61 -1.70 -4.26
C PHE A 9 -5.32 -2.17 -4.94
N LYS A 10 -5.12 -1.74 -6.17
CA LYS A 10 -3.93 -2.08 -6.95
C LYS A 10 -2.71 -1.37 -6.36
N THR A 11 -1.60 -2.10 -6.19
CA THR A 11 -0.32 -1.50 -5.85
C THR A 11 0.42 -1.07 -7.12
N PHE A 12 1.32 -0.10 -6.99
CA PHE A 12 2.16 0.40 -8.08
C PHE A 12 3.61 0.34 -7.61
N LEU A 13 4.16 -0.89 -7.57
CA LEU A 13 5.51 -1.16 -7.06
C LEU A 13 6.48 -1.51 -8.18
N THR A 14 5.98 -1.98 -9.33
CA THR A 14 6.77 -2.31 -10.50
C THR A 14 6.65 -1.24 -11.60
N GLU A 15 5.68 -0.36 -11.49
CA GLU A 15 5.45 0.76 -12.41
C GLU A 15 4.96 1.95 -11.61
N HIS A 16 5.06 3.14 -12.18
CA HIS A 16 4.58 4.35 -11.53
C HIS A 16 3.05 4.38 -11.46
N ASP A 17 2.53 4.93 -10.37
CA ASP A 17 1.12 5.23 -10.21
C ASP A 17 0.68 6.24 -11.27
N THR A 18 -0.60 6.22 -11.60
CA THR A 18 -1.19 7.13 -12.58
C THR A 18 -2.31 7.94 -11.96
N TYR A 19 -2.49 9.15 -12.49
CA TYR A 19 -3.59 10.02 -12.14
C TYR A 19 -4.16 10.60 -13.43
N GLN A 20 -5.44 10.34 -13.69
CA GLN A 20 -6.11 10.77 -14.91
C GLN A 20 -5.37 10.34 -16.18
N GLY A 21 -4.86 9.12 -16.19
CA GLY A 21 -4.17 8.55 -17.34
C GLY A 21 -2.72 8.97 -17.51
N GLN A 22 -2.18 9.78 -16.59
CA GLN A 22 -0.80 10.24 -16.67
C GLN A 22 0.02 9.72 -15.51
N SER A 23 1.29 9.39 -15.76
CA SER A 23 2.20 8.95 -14.72
C SER A 23 2.43 10.04 -13.68
N THR A 24 2.37 9.67 -12.40
CA THR A 24 2.71 10.58 -11.31
C THR A 24 4.22 10.66 -11.06
N GLY A 25 4.99 9.75 -11.68
CA GLY A 25 6.42 9.61 -11.41
C GLY A 25 6.71 8.98 -10.05
N LYS A 26 5.72 8.35 -9.43
CA LYS A 26 5.86 7.78 -8.08
C LYS A 26 5.33 6.35 -8.03
N TYR A 27 6.00 5.51 -7.24
CA TYR A 27 5.49 4.22 -6.81
C TYR A 27 4.55 4.42 -5.63
N SER A 28 3.60 3.53 -5.44
CA SER A 28 2.65 3.67 -4.34
C SER A 28 1.96 2.36 -3.97
N LEU A 29 1.47 2.32 -2.74
CA LEU A 29 0.52 1.31 -2.30
C LEU A 29 -0.42 1.94 -1.27
N GLN A 30 -1.61 1.41 -1.18
CA GLN A 30 -2.57 1.81 -0.15
C GLN A 30 -2.76 0.66 0.83
N ILE A 31 -2.83 0.97 2.11
CA ILE A 31 -3.05 -0.03 3.14
C ILE A 31 -4.20 0.35 4.04
N LYS A 32 -4.92 -0.67 4.50
CA LYS A 32 -5.88 -0.54 5.59
C LYS A 32 -5.12 -0.60 6.91
N LEU A 33 -5.54 0.23 7.84
CA LEU A 33 -4.91 0.37 9.15
C LEU A 33 -5.89 -0.07 10.24
N ASP A 34 -5.37 -0.57 11.36
CA ASP A 34 -6.22 -0.72 12.54
C ASP A 34 -6.43 0.65 13.22
N GLY A 35 -7.38 0.72 14.16
CA GLY A 35 -7.72 1.98 14.81
C GLY A 35 -6.56 2.59 15.60
N ALA A 36 -5.76 1.77 16.25
CA ALA A 36 -4.62 2.24 17.04
C ALA A 36 -3.53 2.83 16.11
N THR A 37 -3.25 2.16 15.00
CA THR A 37 -2.27 2.64 14.02
C THR A 37 -2.74 3.93 13.35
N ALA A 38 -4.02 4.00 12.97
CA ALA A 38 -4.61 5.20 12.40
C ALA A 38 -4.51 6.39 13.36
N SER A 39 -4.81 6.17 14.65
CA SER A 39 -4.67 7.20 15.68
C SER A 39 -3.24 7.68 15.83
N ARG A 40 -2.28 6.76 15.83
CA ARG A 40 -0.86 7.10 15.92
C ARG A 40 -0.43 7.97 14.76
N LEU A 41 -0.77 7.58 13.53
CA LEU A 41 -0.41 8.35 12.33
C LEU A 41 -1.08 9.73 12.32
N THR A 42 -2.32 9.81 12.76
CA THR A 42 -3.03 11.10 12.87
C THR A 42 -2.29 12.03 13.84
N LYS A 43 -1.79 11.50 14.95
CA LYS A 43 -1.01 12.28 15.92
C LYS A 43 0.33 12.75 15.33
N GLU A 44 0.88 11.99 14.39
CA GLU A 44 2.10 12.37 13.66
C GLU A 44 1.84 13.42 12.58
N GLY A 45 0.59 13.78 12.35
CA GLY A 45 0.21 14.77 11.34
C GLY A 45 -0.18 14.18 9.99
N VAL A 46 -0.28 12.87 9.89
CA VAL A 46 -0.65 12.17 8.65
C VAL A 46 -2.16 12.19 8.50
N VAL A 47 -2.66 12.61 7.34
CA VAL A 47 -4.09 12.60 7.03
C VAL A 47 -4.52 11.16 6.71
N ILE A 48 -5.51 10.66 7.43
CA ILE A 48 -6.07 9.32 7.23
C ILE A 48 -7.42 9.46 6.54
N LYS A 49 -7.64 8.65 5.52
CA LYS A 49 -8.92 8.58 4.81
C LYS A 49 -9.69 7.34 5.28
N GLU A 50 -10.96 7.28 4.93
CA GLU A 50 -11.79 6.11 5.19
C GLU A 50 -12.31 5.52 3.89
N TYR A 51 -12.38 4.22 3.85
CA TYR A 51 -13.00 3.46 2.78
C TYR A 51 -13.83 2.33 3.40
N GLU A 52 -15.12 2.34 3.12
CA GLU A 52 -16.08 1.39 3.69
C GLU A 52 -15.99 1.30 5.22
N GLY A 53 -15.80 2.45 5.87
CA GLY A 53 -15.73 2.53 7.33
C GLY A 53 -14.38 2.17 7.93
N GLU A 54 -13.39 1.84 7.11
CA GLU A 54 -12.06 1.48 7.57
C GLU A 54 -11.02 2.53 7.23
N PRO A 55 -10.07 2.83 8.15
CA PRO A 55 -9.04 3.81 7.85
C PRO A 55 -8.05 3.25 6.85
N ILE A 56 -7.71 4.08 5.86
CA ILE A 56 -6.72 3.73 4.84
C ILE A 56 -5.75 4.88 4.64
N ARG A 57 -4.56 4.56 4.16
CA ARG A 57 -3.58 5.56 3.77
C ARG A 57 -2.74 5.06 2.60
N LYS A 58 -2.48 5.96 1.65
CA LYS A 58 -1.59 5.73 0.53
C LYS A 58 -0.17 6.17 0.92
N PHE A 59 0.78 5.28 0.68
CA PHE A 59 2.21 5.54 0.87
C PHE A 59 2.86 5.61 -0.51
N THR A 60 3.72 6.58 -0.72
CA THR A 60 4.35 6.83 -2.02
C THR A 60 5.87 6.81 -1.91
N SER A 61 6.53 6.68 -3.06
CA SER A 61 7.99 6.81 -3.17
C SER A 61 8.36 7.28 -4.57
N ARG A 62 9.35 8.15 -4.69
CA ARG A 62 9.91 8.54 -5.98
C ARG A 62 10.92 7.52 -6.50
N TYR A 63 11.35 6.61 -5.66
CA TYR A 63 12.36 5.60 -5.95
C TYR A 63 11.76 4.22 -5.86
N ASP A 64 12.40 3.24 -6.50
CA ASP A 64 12.02 1.86 -6.36
C ASP A 64 11.94 1.47 -4.90
N VAL A 65 10.85 0.77 -4.55
CA VAL A 65 10.65 0.31 -3.18
C VAL A 65 10.99 -1.18 -3.12
N PRO A 66 12.05 -1.57 -2.39
CA PRO A 66 12.35 -2.99 -2.25
C PRO A 66 11.26 -3.69 -1.44
N VAL A 67 10.80 -4.82 -1.94
CA VAL A 67 9.81 -5.66 -1.30
C VAL A 67 10.44 -6.99 -0.96
N TYR A 68 10.32 -7.40 0.29
CA TYR A 68 10.90 -8.64 0.80
C TYR A 68 9.79 -9.58 1.26
N ILE A 69 9.87 -10.84 0.86
CA ILE A 69 8.98 -11.89 1.37
C ILE A 69 9.64 -12.71 2.47
N SER A 70 10.96 -12.54 2.63
CA SER A 70 11.75 -13.08 3.74
C SER A 70 13.00 -12.23 3.90
N LYS A 71 13.88 -12.60 4.85
CA LYS A 71 15.14 -11.85 5.07
C LYS A 71 16.05 -11.85 3.85
N THR A 72 15.92 -12.83 2.97
CA THR A 72 16.84 -13.03 1.85
C THR A 72 16.17 -12.99 0.47
N GLU A 73 14.85 -13.04 0.41
CA GLU A 73 14.11 -13.11 -0.86
C GLU A 73 13.36 -11.82 -1.12
N LYS A 74 13.55 -11.28 -2.31
CA LYS A 74 12.80 -10.12 -2.79
C LYS A 74 11.61 -10.59 -3.62
N TRP A 75 10.56 -9.77 -3.59
CA TRP A 75 9.38 -9.93 -4.42
C TRP A 75 9.42 -8.84 -5.49
N GLU A 76 9.35 -9.23 -6.75
CA GLU A 76 9.53 -8.29 -7.86
C GLU A 76 8.26 -8.05 -8.69
N GLU A 77 7.11 -8.37 -8.12
CA GLU A 77 5.81 -8.16 -8.74
C GLU A 77 4.96 -7.25 -7.86
N GLU A 78 3.80 -6.86 -8.38
CA GLU A 78 2.83 -6.14 -7.56
C GLU A 78 2.29 -7.05 -6.46
N LEU A 79 1.82 -6.45 -5.38
CA LEU A 79 1.24 -7.22 -4.27
C LEU A 79 -0.27 -7.38 -4.49
N PRO A 80 -0.81 -8.59 -4.34
CA PRO A 80 -2.25 -8.78 -4.40
C PRO A 80 -2.94 -8.07 -3.23
N SER A 81 -4.17 -7.64 -3.44
CA SER A 81 -4.97 -7.02 -2.39
C SER A 81 -5.16 -8.00 -1.23
N GLY A 82 -5.15 -7.50 -0.01
CA GLY A 82 -5.25 -8.34 1.18
C GLY A 82 -3.91 -8.87 1.69
N THR A 83 -2.80 -8.41 1.12
CA THR A 83 -1.46 -8.79 1.60
C THR A 83 -1.14 -8.03 2.87
N LYS A 84 -0.76 -8.74 3.93
CA LYS A 84 -0.34 -8.12 5.17
C LYS A 84 1.13 -7.73 5.06
N VAL A 85 1.41 -6.47 5.36
CA VAL A 85 2.75 -5.89 5.16
C VAL A 85 3.19 -5.08 6.37
N LYS A 86 4.49 -5.00 6.53
CA LYS A 86 5.14 -4.05 7.43
C LYS A 86 5.95 -3.09 6.57
N LEU A 87 5.66 -1.81 6.68
CA LEU A 87 6.33 -0.78 5.90
C LEU A 87 7.36 -0.04 6.77
N ASN A 88 8.54 0.18 6.21
CA ASN A 88 9.47 1.15 6.75
C ASN A 88 9.21 2.46 5.99
N TYR A 89 8.92 3.53 6.71
CA TYR A 89 8.55 4.81 6.10
C TYR A 89 9.17 5.98 6.84
N ILE A 90 9.23 7.11 6.15
CA ILE A 90 9.55 8.40 6.74
C ILE A 90 8.41 9.35 6.42
N THR A 91 8.29 10.44 7.18
CA THR A 91 7.35 11.50 6.86
C THR A 91 8.11 12.76 6.50
N LYS A 92 7.52 13.56 5.61
CA LYS A 92 8.01 14.89 5.29
C LYS A 92 6.86 15.88 5.35
N LYS A 93 7.10 17.03 5.94
CA LYS A 93 6.09 18.07 6.04
C LYS A 93 5.82 18.67 4.67
N HIS A 94 4.55 18.71 4.30
CA HIS A 94 4.08 19.33 3.07
C HIS A 94 3.33 20.62 3.40
N PRO A 95 3.49 21.72 2.63
CA PRO A 95 2.85 22.99 2.95
C PRO A 95 1.34 22.95 3.12
N THR A 96 0.64 22.06 2.41
CA THR A 96 -0.82 21.99 2.42
C THR A 96 -1.38 20.64 2.83
N ALA A 97 -0.57 19.57 2.80
CA ALA A 97 -1.05 18.19 3.02
C ALA A 97 -0.66 17.60 4.37
N GLY A 98 -0.03 18.37 5.25
CA GLY A 98 0.47 17.89 6.55
C GLY A 98 1.72 17.03 6.39
N GLU A 99 1.88 16.04 7.26
CA GLU A 99 2.98 15.09 7.16
C GLU A 99 2.62 14.02 6.13
N VAL A 100 3.44 13.91 5.09
CA VAL A 100 3.23 12.93 4.01
C VAL A 100 4.16 11.75 4.22
N PRO A 101 3.64 10.53 4.31
CA PRO A 101 4.48 9.35 4.50
C PRO A 101 5.05 8.85 3.16
N TYR A 102 6.35 8.57 3.18
CA TYR A 102 7.06 7.99 2.04
C TYR A 102 7.59 6.61 2.43
N VAL A 103 7.16 5.59 1.70
CA VAL A 103 7.61 4.23 1.96
C VAL A 103 9.03 4.04 1.45
N GLN A 104 9.85 3.36 2.24
CA GLN A 104 11.25 3.08 1.91
C GLN A 104 11.49 1.60 1.61
N SER A 105 10.80 0.72 2.32
CA SER A 105 10.88 -0.72 2.09
C SER A 105 9.62 -1.40 2.62
N ILE A 106 9.36 -2.60 2.11
CA ILE A 106 8.18 -3.38 2.45
C ILE A 106 8.62 -4.78 2.82
N LEU A 107 8.09 -5.29 3.95
CA LEU A 107 8.20 -6.70 4.32
C LEU A 107 6.82 -7.31 4.25
N VAL A 108 6.66 -8.36 3.45
CA VAL A 108 5.41 -9.11 3.36
C VAL A 108 5.33 -10.06 4.56
N LEU A 109 4.28 -9.91 5.35
CA LEU A 109 4.02 -10.76 6.51
C LEU A 109 3.16 -11.96 6.14
N GLU A 110 2.16 -11.73 5.27
CA GLU A 110 1.28 -12.76 4.77
C GLU A 110 0.77 -12.35 3.40
N MET A 111 0.99 -13.18 2.38
CA MET A 111 0.57 -12.88 1.02
C MET A 111 -0.95 -12.98 0.92
N GLY A 112 -1.57 -11.95 0.37
CA GLY A 112 -3.00 -11.91 0.15
C GLY A 112 -3.42 -12.77 -1.04
N GLU A 113 -4.73 -13.02 -1.10
CA GLU A 113 -5.35 -13.78 -2.19
C GLU A 113 -5.93 -12.87 -3.27
N GLY A 114 -5.74 -11.58 -3.16
CA GLY A 114 -6.22 -10.47 -3.99
C GLY A 114 -7.27 -10.79 -5.05
N MET A 115 -6.93 -11.69 -5.94
CA MET A 115 -7.81 -12.12 -7.04
C MET A 115 -9.11 -12.76 -6.56
N ALA A 116 -9.09 -13.44 -5.41
CA ALA A 116 -10.28 -14.10 -4.87
C ALA A 116 -11.32 -13.12 -4.35
N ASN A 117 -10.88 -11.92 -4.00
CA ASN A 117 -11.75 -10.87 -3.44
C ASN A 117 -12.13 -9.81 -4.47
N ASP A 118 -11.65 -9.92 -5.69
CA ASP A 118 -11.95 -9.01 -6.78
C ASP A 118 -13.15 -9.56 -7.56
N PRO A 119 -14.28 -8.81 -7.69
CA PRO A 119 -15.42 -9.25 -8.47
C PRO A 119 -15.07 -9.64 -9.92
N LYS A 120 -14.17 -8.92 -10.56
CA LYS A 120 -13.68 -9.26 -11.89
C LYS A 120 -12.92 -10.58 -11.90
N ALA A 121 -12.06 -10.79 -10.93
CA ALA A 121 -11.29 -12.02 -10.80
C ALA A 121 -12.22 -13.20 -10.53
N ALA A 122 -13.27 -13.01 -9.71
CA ALA A 122 -14.26 -14.05 -9.47
C ALA A 122 -14.99 -14.44 -10.74
N LEU A 123 -15.34 -13.47 -11.59
CA LEU A 123 -15.95 -13.75 -12.88
C LEU A 123 -15.03 -14.56 -13.79
N PHE A 124 -13.77 -14.19 -13.85
CA PHE A 124 -12.77 -14.91 -14.65
C PHE A 124 -12.46 -16.28 -14.08
N ALA A 125 -12.48 -16.42 -12.77
CA ALA A 125 -12.25 -17.71 -12.12
C ALA A 125 -13.37 -18.70 -12.47
N ASP A 126 -14.61 -18.23 -12.59
CA ASP A 126 -15.75 -19.07 -12.99
C ASP A 126 -15.65 -19.50 -14.46
N GLU A 127 -15.00 -18.72 -15.29
CA GLU A 127 -14.81 -19.01 -16.71
C GLU A 127 -13.54 -19.78 -16.98
N ALA A 128 -12.59 -19.80 -16.05
CA ALA A 128 -11.34 -20.52 -16.21
C ALA A 128 -11.59 -22.03 -16.18
N PRO A 129 -11.06 -22.76 -17.14
CA PRO A 129 -11.19 -24.20 -17.16
C PRO A 129 -10.47 -24.88 -16.02
#